data_5aef357aa80dc8cbd3eb8e3a3dd5090d
#
_entry.id   5aef357aa80dc8cbd3eb8e3a3dd5090d
#
_cell.length_a   1.000
_cell.length_b   1.000
_cell.length_c   1.000
_cell.angle_alpha   90.00
_cell.angle_beta   90.00
_cell.angle_gamma   90.00
#
_symmetry.space_group_name_H-M   'P 1'
#
loop_
_entity.id
_entity.type
_entity.pdbx_description
1 polymer ?
#
loop_
_entity_poly.entity_id
_entity_poly.type
_entity_poly.pdbx_seq_one_letter_code
_entity_poly.pdbx_strand_id
1 'polypeptide(L)'
;MAKRKKMKKGPIKFILALVFLGLIFGTTFYIYQNKGDNAEKVSSQIDKLMSKNNINKNDYSKTLEYVLLNNIYDEKYLKEYKDIKFNKQSNFEEVLTTFLPKGYSGKEINYIFNLSNKNIEILKEEDYVDITNYYKFKNFDASKISRYNTYKEKEKINYEDAVTRVNLKLDLPVYTDTKEVKDADSLLVLVNKYNHLPKNYKPKDLTYVDGAYGNKVPMRLVIKDEFEKLQKAAKDELNINLMPATAFRDESFRTTLYNKYVAKEGVTKADTYSARPSYSEHQTGLSIDLKNTALSNVRLTDDNYKWLENNAYKYGFIIRFPENKENITLYQFENWHIRYVGMDAAKIIYENKLTLEEYIDLYETEY
;
A
#
# COMPACT_ATOMS: atom_id res chain seq x y z
N MET A 1 41.54 -39.83 -30.78
CA MET A 1 41.23 -38.79 -29.80
C MET A 1 39.73 -38.86 -29.45
N ALA A 2 39.38 -39.40 -28.29
CA ALA A 2 38.01 -39.70 -27.89
C ALA A 2 37.39 -38.50 -27.18
N LYS A 3 36.26 -37.99 -27.65
CA LYS A 3 35.47 -36.92 -27.00
C LYS A 3 34.72 -37.52 -25.80
N ARG A 4 35.09 -37.10 -24.58
CA ARG A 4 34.32 -37.36 -23.34
C ARG A 4 33.02 -36.59 -23.35
N LYS A 5 31.86 -37.29 -23.36
CA LYS A 5 30.54 -36.76 -23.08
C LYS A 5 30.43 -36.40 -21.58
N LYS A 6 30.20 -35.13 -21.24
CA LYS A 6 29.78 -34.71 -19.90
C LYS A 6 28.33 -35.12 -19.67
N MET A 7 28.07 -36.01 -18.71
CA MET A 7 26.73 -36.31 -18.21
C MET A 7 26.21 -35.15 -17.39
N LYS A 8 25.04 -34.64 -17.77
CA LYS A 8 24.28 -33.62 -16.99
C LYS A 8 23.68 -34.31 -15.75
N LYS A 9 24.15 -33.92 -14.56
CA LYS A 9 23.50 -34.25 -13.27
C LYS A 9 22.38 -33.27 -12.97
N GLY A 10 21.15 -33.68 -13.14
CA GLY A 10 19.90 -33.13 -12.60
C GLY A 10 18.76 -33.85 -13.29
N PRO A 11 17.83 -34.43 -12.59
CA PRO A 11 16.91 -33.85 -11.61
C PRO A 11 16.48 -34.76 -10.43
N ILE A 12 17.42 -35.54 -9.86
CA ILE A 12 17.07 -36.54 -8.81
C ILE A 12 16.70 -35.85 -7.47
N LYS A 13 17.26 -34.68 -7.16
CA LYS A 13 16.89 -33.94 -5.92
C LYS A 13 15.51 -33.33 -5.97
N PHE A 14 14.99 -32.98 -7.15
CA PHE A 14 13.64 -32.41 -7.30
C PHE A 14 12.54 -33.47 -7.20
N ILE A 15 12.81 -34.69 -7.61
CA ILE A 15 11.87 -35.80 -7.51
C ILE A 15 11.75 -36.30 -6.07
N LEU A 16 12.84 -36.29 -5.27
CA LEU A 16 12.80 -36.68 -3.86
C LEU A 16 12.04 -35.63 -2.99
N ALA A 17 12.14 -34.35 -3.29
CA ALA A 17 11.36 -33.30 -2.60
C ALA A 17 9.85 -33.38 -2.93
N LEU A 18 9.49 -33.69 -4.18
CA LEU A 18 8.10 -33.90 -4.59
C LEU A 18 7.48 -35.19 -4.02
N VAL A 19 8.28 -36.26 -3.84
CA VAL A 19 7.81 -37.49 -3.21
C VAL A 19 7.64 -37.31 -1.69
N PHE A 20 8.50 -36.52 -1.02
CA PHE A 20 8.35 -36.22 0.41
C PHE A 20 7.16 -35.28 0.68
N LEU A 21 6.93 -34.26 -0.13
CA LEU A 21 5.73 -33.42 -0.12
C LEU A 21 4.46 -34.23 -0.45
N GLY A 22 4.53 -35.16 -1.41
CA GLY A 22 3.43 -36.04 -1.77
C GLY A 22 3.03 -37.02 -0.65
N LEU A 23 3.96 -37.47 0.19
CA LEU A 23 3.67 -38.36 1.32
C LEU A 23 3.06 -37.63 2.51
N ILE A 24 3.44 -36.38 2.80
CA ILE A 24 2.85 -35.55 3.86
C ILE A 24 1.46 -35.04 3.44
N PHE A 25 1.29 -34.60 2.18
CA PHE A 25 -0.01 -34.20 1.64
C PHE A 25 -0.94 -35.40 1.33
N GLY A 26 -0.38 -36.57 0.98
CA GLY A 26 -1.14 -37.77 0.64
C GLY A 26 -1.87 -38.38 1.82
N THR A 27 -1.32 -38.35 3.02
CA THR A 27 -1.95 -38.95 4.20
C THR A 27 -3.08 -38.07 4.75
N THR A 28 -2.93 -36.75 4.78
CA THR A 28 -4.00 -35.81 5.19
C THR A 28 -5.11 -35.68 4.16
N PHE A 29 -4.78 -35.72 2.85
CA PHE A 29 -5.76 -35.64 1.77
C PHE A 29 -6.53 -36.96 1.58
N TYR A 30 -5.92 -38.12 1.84
CA TYR A 30 -6.54 -39.44 1.73
C TYR A 30 -7.62 -39.65 2.80
N ILE A 31 -7.45 -39.13 4.00
CA ILE A 31 -8.45 -39.23 5.08
C ILE A 31 -9.69 -38.39 4.77
N TYR A 32 -9.56 -37.32 4.00
CA TYR A 32 -10.68 -36.39 3.70
C TYR A 32 -11.51 -36.73 2.45
N GLN A 33 -11.01 -37.57 1.53
CA GLN A 33 -11.72 -37.88 0.27
C GLN A 33 -12.63 -39.13 0.31
N ASN A 34 -12.49 -40.04 1.28
CA ASN A 34 -13.37 -41.21 1.38
C ASN A 34 -14.61 -40.91 2.27
N LYS A 35 -15.60 -40.27 1.67
CA LYS A 35 -16.90 -39.97 2.32
C LYS A 35 -17.77 -41.23 2.38
N GLY A 36 -17.79 -41.89 3.50
CA GLY A 36 -18.73 -42.97 3.78
C GLY A 36 -18.25 -43.86 4.92
N ASP A 37 -17.40 -44.84 4.63
CA ASP A 37 -16.91 -45.80 5.60
C ASP A 37 -15.86 -45.28 6.56
N ASN A 38 -15.23 -44.13 6.25
CA ASN A 38 -14.22 -43.52 7.12
C ASN A 38 -14.81 -42.54 8.14
N ALA A 39 -16.00 -41.97 7.93
CA ALA A 39 -16.58 -41.00 8.86
C ALA A 39 -16.89 -41.63 10.25
N GLU A 40 -17.41 -42.87 10.30
CA GLU A 40 -17.65 -43.60 11.55
C GLU A 40 -16.36 -43.96 12.27
N LYS A 41 -15.33 -44.39 11.51
CA LYS A 41 -14.00 -44.69 12.07
C LYS A 41 -13.35 -43.46 12.67
N VAL A 42 -13.40 -42.32 11.93
CA VAL A 42 -12.86 -41.02 12.40
C VAL A 42 -13.64 -40.57 13.63
N SER A 43 -14.98 -40.64 13.64
CA SER A 43 -15.80 -40.27 14.79
C SER A 43 -15.47 -41.15 16.03
N SER A 44 -15.34 -42.45 15.86
CA SER A 44 -14.93 -43.35 16.94
C SER A 44 -13.52 -43.08 17.48
N GLN A 45 -12.58 -42.69 16.58
CA GLN A 45 -11.23 -42.29 16.96
C GLN A 45 -11.23 -40.99 17.77
N ILE A 46 -12.03 -40.01 17.36
CA ILE A 46 -12.17 -38.71 18.05
C ILE A 46 -12.78 -38.94 19.44
N ASP A 47 -13.86 -39.72 19.55
CA ASP A 47 -14.47 -40.06 20.83
C ASP A 47 -13.47 -40.73 21.79
N LYS A 48 -12.62 -41.64 21.31
CA LYS A 48 -11.54 -42.24 22.09
C LYS A 48 -10.50 -41.25 22.55
N LEU A 49 -10.08 -40.34 21.67
CA LEU A 49 -9.08 -39.31 21.97
C LEU A 49 -9.65 -38.28 22.97
N MET A 50 -10.90 -37.87 22.82
CA MET A 50 -11.58 -37.00 23.78
C MET A 50 -11.70 -37.65 25.14
N SER A 51 -12.15 -38.93 25.20
CA SER A 51 -12.23 -39.69 26.44
C SER A 51 -10.87 -39.86 27.10
N LYS A 52 -9.83 -40.19 26.34
CA LYS A 52 -8.45 -40.34 26.85
C LYS A 52 -7.93 -39.05 27.49
N ASN A 53 -8.34 -37.91 26.98
CA ASN A 53 -7.90 -36.58 27.46
C ASN A 53 -8.95 -35.92 28.39
N ASN A 54 -9.98 -36.66 28.87
CA ASN A 54 -11.05 -36.16 29.73
C ASN A 54 -11.80 -34.93 29.16
N ILE A 55 -11.95 -34.85 27.84
CA ILE A 55 -12.57 -33.70 27.13
C ILE A 55 -14.10 -33.95 27.08
N ASN A 56 -14.89 -32.97 27.52
CA ASN A 56 -16.33 -33.01 27.43
C ASN A 56 -16.80 -32.88 25.95
N LYS A 57 -17.87 -33.61 25.58
CA LYS A 57 -18.47 -33.52 24.24
C LYS A 57 -18.95 -32.11 23.90
N ASN A 58 -19.32 -31.30 24.88
CA ASN A 58 -19.70 -29.90 24.71
C ASN A 58 -18.51 -29.00 24.34
N ASP A 59 -17.29 -29.50 24.50
CA ASP A 59 -16.06 -28.78 24.14
C ASP A 59 -15.59 -29.06 22.70
N TYR A 60 -16.34 -29.90 21.96
CA TYR A 60 -16.02 -30.25 20.59
C TYR A 60 -16.03 -29.04 19.67
N SER A 61 -14.97 -28.93 18.84
CA SER A 61 -14.87 -28.03 17.72
C SER A 61 -14.09 -28.69 16.59
N LYS A 62 -14.19 -28.18 15.37
CA LYS A 62 -13.40 -28.69 14.24
C LYS A 62 -11.90 -28.44 14.42
N THR A 63 -11.51 -27.42 15.13
CA THR A 63 -10.10 -27.16 15.50
C THR A 63 -9.63 -28.19 16.52
N LEU A 64 -10.44 -28.50 17.56
CA LEU A 64 -10.11 -29.56 18.52
C LEU A 64 -9.97 -30.91 17.83
N GLU A 65 -10.89 -31.26 16.93
CA GLU A 65 -10.79 -32.47 16.10
C GLU A 65 -9.45 -32.52 15.34
N TYR A 66 -9.07 -31.41 14.69
CA TYR A 66 -7.83 -31.32 13.95
C TYR A 66 -6.59 -31.55 14.84
N VAL A 67 -6.49 -30.85 15.97
CA VAL A 67 -5.31 -30.97 16.84
C VAL A 67 -5.20 -32.35 17.49
N LEU A 68 -6.32 -33.02 17.81
CA LEU A 68 -6.36 -34.38 18.31
C LEU A 68 -5.88 -35.39 17.26
N LEU A 69 -6.37 -35.27 16.02
CA LEU A 69 -6.03 -36.20 14.94
C LEU A 69 -4.57 -36.02 14.46
N ASN A 70 -4.01 -34.82 14.56
CA ASN A 70 -2.64 -34.52 14.16
C ASN A 70 -1.63 -34.62 15.31
N ASN A 71 -2.09 -35.06 16.50
CA ASN A 71 -1.26 -35.26 17.69
C ASN A 71 -0.49 -34.01 18.17
N ILE A 72 -1.14 -32.83 18.01
CA ILE A 72 -0.64 -31.51 18.47
C ILE A 72 -1.52 -30.92 19.59
N TYR A 73 -2.41 -31.74 20.18
CA TYR A 73 -3.25 -31.32 21.28
C TYR A 73 -2.43 -31.04 22.56
N ASP A 74 -2.71 -29.87 23.17
CA ASP A 74 -2.21 -29.50 24.50
C ASP A 74 -3.41 -29.04 25.36
N GLU A 75 -3.63 -29.69 26.50
CA GLU A 75 -4.78 -29.45 27.39
C GLU A 75 -4.91 -27.97 27.81
N LYS A 76 -3.81 -27.30 28.01
CA LYS A 76 -3.79 -25.87 28.41
C LYS A 76 -4.48 -24.92 27.41
N TYR A 77 -4.64 -25.35 26.14
CA TYR A 77 -5.29 -24.56 25.08
C TYR A 77 -6.69 -25.04 24.70
N LEU A 78 -7.30 -25.90 25.53
CA LEU A 78 -8.65 -26.46 25.26
C LEU A 78 -9.69 -25.34 25.00
N LYS A 79 -9.63 -24.26 25.78
CA LYS A 79 -10.52 -23.10 25.63
C LYS A 79 -10.32 -22.41 24.31
N GLU A 80 -9.08 -22.21 23.93
CA GLU A 80 -8.69 -21.54 22.69
C GLU A 80 -9.12 -22.33 21.46
N TYR A 81 -8.98 -23.65 21.46
CA TYR A 81 -9.43 -24.53 20.36
C TYR A 81 -10.91 -24.42 20.05
N LYS A 82 -11.74 -24.08 21.06
CA LYS A 82 -13.18 -23.83 20.86
C LYS A 82 -13.47 -22.54 20.12
N ASP A 83 -12.68 -21.49 20.38
CA ASP A 83 -12.85 -20.17 19.82
C ASP A 83 -12.21 -20.05 18.44
N ILE A 84 -11.24 -20.90 18.10
CA ILE A 84 -10.55 -20.89 16.81
C ILE A 84 -11.44 -21.50 15.73
N LYS A 85 -11.67 -20.72 14.66
CA LYS A 85 -12.39 -21.20 13.47
C LYS A 85 -11.45 -22.05 12.62
N PHE A 86 -11.77 -23.33 12.49
CA PHE A 86 -11.01 -24.21 11.59
C PHE A 86 -11.06 -23.70 10.16
N ASN A 87 -9.89 -23.61 9.53
CA ASN A 87 -9.75 -23.31 8.11
C ASN A 87 -8.77 -24.32 7.47
N LYS A 88 -8.74 -24.35 6.14
CA LYS A 88 -7.89 -25.26 5.36
C LYS A 88 -6.61 -24.58 4.83
N GLN A 89 -6.17 -23.50 5.46
CA GLN A 89 -4.93 -22.85 5.07
C GLN A 89 -3.73 -23.76 5.36
N SER A 90 -2.73 -23.71 4.50
CA SER A 90 -1.54 -24.58 4.62
C SER A 90 -0.71 -24.29 5.87
N ASN A 91 -0.83 -23.10 6.45
CA ASN A 91 -0.14 -22.66 7.66
C ASN A 91 -0.97 -22.86 8.94
N PHE A 92 -2.11 -23.55 8.90
CA PHE A 92 -3.02 -23.65 10.05
C PHE A 92 -2.33 -24.22 11.29
N GLU A 93 -1.64 -25.37 11.15
CA GLU A 93 -0.91 -26.01 12.23
C GLU A 93 0.22 -25.12 12.76
N GLU A 94 1.00 -24.52 11.86
CA GLU A 94 2.10 -23.64 12.22
C GLU A 94 1.62 -22.44 13.03
N VAL A 95 0.52 -21.80 12.64
CA VAL A 95 -0.07 -20.68 13.37
C VAL A 95 -0.46 -21.10 14.78
N LEU A 96 -1.15 -22.26 14.93
CA LEU A 96 -1.54 -22.75 16.26
C LEU A 96 -0.33 -23.00 17.16
N THR A 97 0.65 -23.76 16.65
CA THR A 97 1.82 -24.19 17.44
C THR A 97 2.78 -23.04 17.74
N THR A 98 2.75 -21.96 16.95
CA THR A 98 3.59 -20.78 17.17
C THR A 98 2.93 -19.78 18.12
N PHE A 99 1.67 -19.43 17.89
CA PHE A 99 1.05 -18.29 18.55
C PHE A 99 0.32 -18.62 19.87
N LEU A 100 -0.24 -19.82 20.03
CA LEU A 100 -0.81 -20.22 21.31
C LEU A 100 0.21 -20.21 22.46
N PRO A 101 1.45 -20.74 22.29
CA PRO A 101 2.47 -20.63 23.32
C PRO A 101 2.89 -19.21 23.67
N LYS A 102 2.72 -18.27 22.77
CA LYS A 102 2.98 -16.83 22.99
C LYS A 102 1.85 -16.12 23.75
N GLY A 103 0.73 -16.80 24.05
CA GLY A 103 -0.38 -16.26 24.83
C GLY A 103 -1.50 -15.65 24.00
N TYR A 104 -1.52 -15.84 22.68
CA TYR A 104 -2.64 -15.38 21.85
C TYR A 104 -3.90 -16.20 22.13
N SER A 105 -5.02 -15.52 22.37
CA SER A 105 -6.33 -16.14 22.53
C SER A 105 -6.85 -16.73 21.23
N GLY A 106 -7.81 -17.66 21.30
CA GLY A 106 -8.44 -18.23 20.12
C GLY A 106 -9.07 -17.19 19.17
N LYS A 107 -9.56 -16.07 19.70
CA LYS A 107 -10.08 -14.96 18.90
C LYS A 107 -8.96 -14.25 18.13
N GLU A 108 -7.83 -14.00 18.76
CA GLU A 108 -6.67 -13.35 18.14
C GLU A 108 -6.03 -14.26 17.09
N ILE A 109 -6.02 -15.58 17.31
CA ILE A 109 -5.62 -16.56 16.28
C ILE A 109 -6.48 -16.39 15.01
N ASN A 110 -7.80 -16.20 15.15
CA ASN A 110 -8.66 -15.92 14.00
C ASN A 110 -8.31 -14.60 13.28
N TYR A 111 -7.79 -13.60 14.00
CA TYR A 111 -7.31 -12.36 13.38
C TYR A 111 -6.00 -12.60 12.64
N ILE A 112 -5.07 -13.38 13.20
CA ILE A 112 -3.80 -13.74 12.56
C ILE A 112 -4.03 -14.42 11.21
N PHE A 113 -5.00 -15.32 11.10
CA PHE A 113 -5.35 -15.97 9.82
C PHE A 113 -5.81 -15.01 8.72
N ASN A 114 -6.20 -13.78 9.05
CA ASN A 114 -6.59 -12.75 8.09
C ASN A 114 -5.45 -11.77 7.74
N LEU A 115 -4.29 -11.90 8.38
CA LEU A 115 -3.13 -11.06 8.09
C LEU A 115 -2.42 -11.51 6.81
N SER A 116 -1.64 -10.61 6.23
CA SER A 116 -0.70 -10.96 5.16
C SER A 116 0.40 -11.90 5.69
N ASN A 117 0.94 -12.74 4.83
CA ASN A 117 2.07 -13.61 5.21
C ASN A 117 3.24 -12.80 5.80
N LYS A 118 3.53 -11.61 5.26
CA LYS A 118 4.55 -10.71 5.81
C LYS A 118 4.31 -10.39 7.28
N ASN A 119 3.07 -10.02 7.65
CA ASN A 119 2.72 -9.71 9.04
C ASN A 119 2.79 -10.95 9.95
N ILE A 120 2.39 -12.11 9.44
CA ILE A 120 2.49 -13.38 10.20
C ILE A 120 3.96 -13.69 10.49
N GLU A 121 4.86 -13.59 9.50
CA GLU A 121 6.29 -13.83 9.69
C GLU A 121 6.91 -12.85 10.70
N ILE A 122 6.56 -11.56 10.66
CA ILE A 122 7.02 -10.58 11.64
C ILE A 122 6.56 -10.97 13.06
N LEU A 123 5.28 -11.30 13.23
CA LEU A 123 4.74 -11.68 14.55
C LEU A 123 5.31 -13.00 15.09
N LYS A 124 5.82 -13.90 14.23
CA LYS A 124 6.52 -15.12 14.68
C LYS A 124 7.82 -14.80 15.42
N GLU A 125 8.52 -13.74 15.03
CA GLU A 125 9.79 -13.34 15.64
C GLU A 125 9.59 -12.51 16.92
N GLU A 126 8.43 -11.88 17.10
CA GLU A 126 8.10 -11.06 18.25
C GLU A 126 7.51 -11.90 19.40
N ASP A 127 7.59 -11.39 20.65
CA ASP A 127 6.74 -11.86 21.75
C ASP A 127 5.26 -11.54 21.47
N TYR A 128 4.39 -11.75 22.49
CA TYR A 128 2.98 -11.37 22.35
C TYR A 128 2.82 -9.87 22.01
N VAL A 129 2.08 -9.59 20.93
CA VAL A 129 1.73 -8.23 20.49
C VAL A 129 0.22 -8.13 20.31
N ASP A 130 -0.43 -7.19 20.99
CA ASP A 130 -1.87 -6.97 20.81
C ASP A 130 -2.17 -6.37 19.42
N ILE A 131 -2.75 -7.21 18.56
CA ILE A 131 -3.17 -6.85 17.19
C ILE A 131 -4.65 -6.50 17.09
N THR A 132 -5.40 -6.55 18.19
CA THR A 132 -6.88 -6.47 18.21
C THR A 132 -7.41 -5.21 17.54
N ASN A 133 -6.68 -4.11 17.67
CA ASN A 133 -7.06 -2.82 17.11
C ASN A 133 -6.59 -2.60 15.66
N TYR A 134 -5.70 -3.43 15.14
CA TYR A 134 -4.97 -3.21 13.88
C TYR A 134 -5.31 -4.19 12.78
N TYR A 135 -5.61 -5.45 13.10
CA TYR A 135 -5.76 -6.55 12.14
C TYR A 135 -6.73 -6.28 10.99
N LYS A 136 -7.69 -5.38 11.18
CA LYS A 136 -8.73 -5.03 10.19
C LYS A 136 -8.28 -4.04 9.12
N PHE A 137 -7.15 -3.34 9.33
CA PHE A 137 -6.66 -2.36 8.39
C PHE A 137 -5.80 -3.03 7.31
N LYS A 138 -6.17 -2.83 6.04
CA LYS A 138 -5.51 -3.47 4.90
C LYS A 138 -4.03 -3.10 4.81
N ASN A 139 -3.68 -1.87 5.19
CA ASN A 139 -2.33 -1.30 5.18
C ASN A 139 -1.56 -1.50 6.50
N PHE A 140 -2.06 -2.36 7.39
CA PHE A 140 -1.39 -2.68 8.65
C PHE A 140 -0.02 -3.34 8.41
N ASP A 141 1.00 -2.87 9.12
CA ASP A 141 2.36 -3.43 9.13
C ASP A 141 2.76 -3.73 10.58
N ALA A 142 2.87 -5.02 10.92
CA ALA A 142 3.13 -5.48 12.29
C ALA A 142 4.44 -4.91 12.85
N SER A 143 5.45 -4.65 12.02
CA SER A 143 6.72 -4.05 12.44
C SER A 143 6.60 -2.62 12.98
N LYS A 144 5.46 -1.96 12.77
CA LYS A 144 5.25 -0.56 13.15
C LYS A 144 4.32 -0.36 14.33
N ILE A 145 3.82 -1.43 14.99
CA ILE A 145 2.82 -1.33 16.07
C ILE A 145 3.25 -0.38 17.18
N SER A 146 4.50 -0.44 17.62
CA SER A 146 5.03 0.47 18.64
C SER A 146 4.96 1.94 18.20
N ARG A 147 5.26 2.22 16.92
CA ARG A 147 5.16 3.56 16.35
C ARG A 147 3.71 4.02 16.25
N TYR A 148 2.79 3.12 15.82
CA TYR A 148 1.35 3.42 15.78
C TYR A 148 0.81 3.82 17.14
N ASN A 149 1.11 3.04 18.18
CA ASN A 149 0.68 3.32 19.56
C ASN A 149 1.24 4.66 20.04
N THR A 150 2.55 4.88 19.88
CA THR A 150 3.21 6.12 20.31
C THR A 150 2.63 7.34 19.61
N TYR A 151 2.46 7.27 18.29
CA TYR A 151 1.94 8.39 17.51
C TYR A 151 0.46 8.67 17.81
N LYS A 152 -0.34 7.60 17.94
CA LYS A 152 -1.76 7.72 18.33
C LYS A 152 -1.94 8.46 19.66
N GLU A 153 -1.20 8.07 20.69
CA GLU A 153 -1.29 8.70 22.00
C GLU A 153 -0.81 10.15 21.98
N LYS A 154 0.28 10.43 21.26
CA LYS A 154 0.83 11.78 21.12
C LYS A 154 -0.14 12.73 20.40
N GLU A 155 -0.70 12.31 19.27
CA GLU A 155 -1.57 13.15 18.43
C GLU A 155 -3.05 13.06 18.79
N LYS A 156 -3.44 12.15 19.71
CA LYS A 156 -4.82 11.90 20.18
C LYS A 156 -5.77 11.55 19.02
N ILE A 157 -5.31 10.71 18.10
CA ILE A 157 -6.04 10.25 16.92
C ILE A 157 -6.51 8.81 17.08
N ASN A 158 -7.37 8.33 16.18
CA ASN A 158 -7.81 6.93 16.14
C ASN A 158 -6.73 6.00 15.55
N TYR A 159 -6.97 4.68 15.63
CA TYR A 159 -6.01 3.67 15.16
C TYR A 159 -5.82 3.69 13.64
N GLU A 160 -6.87 3.94 12.86
CA GLU A 160 -6.81 4.00 11.40
C GLU A 160 -5.93 5.17 10.93
N ASP A 161 -6.17 6.36 11.48
CA ASP A 161 -5.33 7.53 11.22
C ASP A 161 -3.88 7.28 11.64
N ALA A 162 -3.64 6.62 12.78
CA ALA A 162 -2.29 6.32 13.24
C ALA A 162 -1.56 5.36 12.27
N VAL A 163 -2.24 4.30 11.78
CA VAL A 163 -1.69 3.38 10.79
C VAL A 163 -1.32 4.13 9.52
N THR A 164 -2.26 4.87 8.93
CA THR A 164 -2.03 5.62 7.70
C THR A 164 -0.88 6.62 7.87
N ARG A 165 -0.91 7.46 8.92
CA ARG A 165 0.09 8.52 9.10
C ARG A 165 1.49 7.98 9.35
N VAL A 166 1.64 6.94 10.16
CA VAL A 166 2.95 6.31 10.42
C VAL A 166 3.45 5.56 9.18
N ASN A 167 2.56 4.94 8.39
CA ASN A 167 2.95 4.35 7.11
C ASN A 167 3.50 5.40 6.15
N LEU A 168 2.91 6.59 6.14
CA LEU A 168 3.34 7.75 5.37
C LEU A 168 4.54 8.49 6.00
N LYS A 169 5.09 8.00 7.11
CA LYS A 169 6.22 8.59 7.86
C LYS A 169 5.93 9.96 8.48
N LEU A 170 4.65 10.32 8.70
CA LEU A 170 4.28 11.62 9.26
C LEU A 170 4.62 11.75 10.76
N ASP A 171 5.03 10.66 11.40
CA ASP A 171 5.60 10.64 12.75
C ASP A 171 7.09 11.01 12.78
N LEU A 172 7.74 11.15 11.63
CA LEU A 172 9.15 11.48 11.47
C LEU A 172 9.36 12.92 10.97
N PRO A 173 10.50 13.55 11.26
CA PRO A 173 10.82 14.84 10.66
C PRO A 173 10.91 14.76 9.13
N VAL A 174 10.43 15.79 8.43
CA VAL A 174 10.49 15.86 6.96
C VAL A 174 11.93 15.83 6.45
N TYR A 175 12.12 15.22 5.28
CA TYR A 175 13.43 15.02 4.65
C TYR A 175 14.41 14.17 5.48
N THR A 176 13.89 13.38 6.43
CA THR A 176 14.61 12.31 7.11
C THR A 176 14.04 10.96 6.67
N ASP A 177 14.80 9.87 6.84
CA ASP A 177 14.40 8.52 6.41
C ASP A 177 13.85 8.51 4.96
N THR A 178 14.54 9.22 4.06
CA THR A 178 14.15 9.36 2.67
C THR A 178 14.61 8.17 1.84
N LYS A 179 13.86 7.85 0.78
CA LYS A 179 14.23 6.80 -0.19
C LYS A 179 14.15 7.29 -1.62
N GLU A 180 14.99 6.75 -2.48
CA GLU A 180 14.85 6.90 -3.91
C GLU A 180 13.68 6.05 -4.41
N VAL A 181 12.86 6.59 -5.32
CA VAL A 181 11.74 5.86 -5.89
C VAL A 181 12.22 4.68 -6.74
N LYS A 182 11.53 3.55 -6.67
CA LYS A 182 11.92 2.33 -7.40
C LYS A 182 11.77 2.47 -8.91
N ASP A 183 10.67 3.10 -9.36
CA ASP A 183 10.35 3.35 -10.76
C ASP A 183 9.93 4.81 -10.94
N ALA A 184 10.88 5.62 -11.41
CA ALA A 184 10.66 7.04 -11.67
C ALA A 184 9.75 7.30 -12.89
N ASP A 185 9.59 6.33 -13.79
CA ASP A 185 8.76 6.42 -14.99
C ASP A 185 7.29 6.02 -14.73
N SER A 186 6.97 5.41 -13.59
CA SER A 186 5.61 5.02 -13.20
C SER A 186 4.66 6.21 -13.16
N LEU A 187 3.41 6.02 -13.62
CA LEU A 187 2.36 7.02 -13.49
C LEU A 187 1.97 7.27 -12.03
N LEU A 188 2.17 6.27 -11.17
CA LEU A 188 1.88 6.32 -9.74
C LEU A 188 3.11 6.68 -8.89
N VAL A 189 4.24 7.07 -9.51
CA VAL A 189 5.43 7.46 -8.76
C VAL A 189 5.09 8.55 -7.72
N LEU A 190 5.30 8.22 -6.45
CA LEU A 190 5.09 9.15 -5.34
C LEU A 190 6.40 9.90 -5.06
N VAL A 191 6.41 11.18 -5.42
CA VAL A 191 7.52 12.09 -5.14
C VAL A 191 7.04 13.12 -4.12
N ASN A 192 7.62 13.09 -2.92
CA ASN A 192 7.24 13.97 -1.81
C ASN A 192 8.44 14.16 -0.85
N LYS A 193 8.23 14.64 0.37
CA LYS A 193 9.31 14.94 1.32
C LYS A 193 10.05 13.70 1.85
N TYR A 194 9.57 12.49 1.57
CA TYR A 194 10.19 11.22 1.99
C TYR A 194 10.65 10.36 0.82
N ASN A 195 10.19 10.67 -0.41
CA ASN A 195 10.52 9.91 -1.61
C ASN A 195 11.07 10.86 -2.66
N HIS A 196 12.27 10.58 -3.17
CA HIS A 196 12.93 11.42 -4.15
C HIS A 196 13.23 10.67 -5.45
N LEU A 197 13.30 11.42 -6.54
CA LEU A 197 13.75 10.93 -7.83
C LEU A 197 15.26 10.68 -7.84
N PRO A 198 15.76 9.81 -8.74
CA PRO A 198 17.18 9.73 -9.03
C PRO A 198 17.74 11.10 -9.41
N LYS A 199 18.99 11.33 -9.03
CA LYS A 199 19.67 12.60 -9.34
C LYS A 199 19.65 12.87 -10.85
N ASN A 200 19.27 14.11 -11.24
CA ASN A 200 19.15 14.55 -12.63
C ASN A 200 18.15 13.72 -13.47
N TYR A 201 17.20 13.02 -12.82
CA TYR A 201 16.17 12.30 -13.56
C TYR A 201 15.44 13.21 -14.54
N LYS A 202 15.20 12.68 -15.75
CA LYS A 202 14.44 13.34 -16.81
C LYS A 202 13.67 12.29 -17.61
N PRO A 203 12.33 12.45 -17.77
CA PRO A 203 11.55 11.56 -18.63
C PRO A 203 12.04 11.57 -20.07
N LYS A 204 11.99 10.41 -20.73
CA LYS A 204 12.45 10.25 -22.13
C LYS A 204 11.39 10.66 -23.16
N ASP A 205 10.12 10.71 -22.75
CA ASP A 205 8.94 10.92 -23.57
C ASP A 205 8.37 12.34 -23.46
N LEU A 206 9.23 13.35 -23.25
CA LEU A 206 8.79 14.74 -23.18
C LEU A 206 8.33 15.25 -24.56
N THR A 207 7.16 15.87 -24.56
CA THR A 207 6.57 16.62 -25.67
C THR A 207 6.23 18.04 -25.22
N TYR A 208 5.74 18.88 -26.13
CA TYR A 208 5.47 20.30 -25.87
C TYR A 208 4.02 20.63 -26.21
N VAL A 209 3.40 21.45 -25.38
CA VAL A 209 2.08 22.05 -25.61
C VAL A 209 2.19 23.59 -25.54
N ASP A 210 1.18 24.30 -26.02
CA ASP A 210 1.10 25.73 -25.88
C ASP A 210 0.85 26.14 -24.43
N GLY A 211 1.65 27.04 -23.91
CA GLY A 211 1.60 27.53 -22.54
C GLY A 211 0.85 28.86 -22.38
N ALA A 212 0.47 29.16 -21.14
CA ALA A 212 -0.31 30.32 -20.77
C ALA A 212 0.37 31.66 -21.08
N TYR A 213 1.69 31.66 -21.29
CA TYR A 213 2.51 32.85 -21.55
C TYR A 213 2.98 32.93 -22.98
N GLY A 214 2.38 32.17 -23.92
CA GLY A 214 2.82 32.12 -25.31
C GLY A 214 4.12 31.33 -25.53
N ASN A 215 4.57 30.60 -24.51
CA ASN A 215 5.73 29.70 -24.55
C ASN A 215 5.29 28.25 -24.83
N LYS A 216 6.27 27.41 -25.15
CA LYS A 216 6.05 25.95 -25.18
C LYS A 216 6.36 25.35 -23.81
N VAL A 217 5.44 24.57 -23.26
CA VAL A 217 5.55 23.92 -21.94
C VAL A 217 5.82 22.44 -22.14
N PRO A 218 6.93 21.89 -21.63
CA PRO A 218 7.21 20.46 -21.73
C PRO A 218 6.40 19.66 -20.71
N MET A 219 5.87 18.50 -21.15
CA MET A 219 5.22 17.48 -20.32
C MET A 219 5.44 16.10 -20.91
N ARG A 220 5.14 15.04 -20.20
CA ARG A 220 5.23 13.69 -20.77
C ARG A 220 4.17 13.49 -21.86
N LEU A 221 4.55 12.74 -22.90
CA LEU A 221 3.65 12.44 -24.03
C LEU A 221 2.39 11.70 -23.55
N VAL A 222 2.53 10.81 -22.58
CA VAL A 222 1.42 9.99 -22.04
C VAL A 222 0.28 10.81 -21.45
N ILE A 223 0.51 12.05 -21.02
CA ILE A 223 -0.55 12.89 -20.42
C ILE A 223 -1.14 13.90 -21.40
N LYS A 224 -0.50 14.10 -22.56
CA LYS A 224 -0.87 15.19 -23.51
C LYS A 224 -2.31 15.08 -23.97
N ASP A 225 -2.70 13.94 -24.50
CA ASP A 225 -4.04 13.77 -25.10
C ASP A 225 -5.15 13.90 -24.04
N GLU A 226 -4.95 13.38 -22.84
CA GLU A 226 -5.92 13.51 -21.75
C GLU A 226 -5.99 14.94 -21.22
N PHE A 227 -4.87 15.66 -21.22
CA PHE A 227 -4.87 17.06 -20.87
C PHE A 227 -5.60 17.93 -21.92
N GLU A 228 -5.43 17.67 -23.21
CA GLU A 228 -6.16 18.36 -24.29
C GLU A 228 -7.68 18.09 -24.21
N LYS A 229 -8.09 16.86 -23.82
CA LYS A 229 -9.52 16.56 -23.56
C LYS A 229 -10.06 17.34 -22.36
N LEU A 230 -9.31 17.42 -21.27
CA LEU A 230 -9.66 18.22 -20.09
C LEU A 230 -9.80 19.71 -20.44
N GLN A 231 -8.88 20.27 -21.23
CA GLN A 231 -8.94 21.64 -21.71
C GLN A 231 -10.22 21.87 -22.55
N LYS A 232 -10.51 20.94 -23.47
CA LYS A 232 -11.71 21.01 -24.31
C LYS A 232 -12.98 20.99 -23.46
N ALA A 233 -13.10 20.08 -22.50
CA ALA A 233 -14.25 20.02 -21.61
C ALA A 233 -14.44 21.30 -20.80
N ALA A 234 -13.38 21.88 -20.23
CA ALA A 234 -13.45 23.15 -19.53
C ALA A 234 -13.89 24.30 -20.44
N LYS A 235 -13.48 24.27 -21.70
CA LYS A 235 -13.91 25.27 -22.69
C LYS A 235 -15.37 25.12 -23.06
N ASP A 236 -15.82 23.89 -23.30
CA ASP A 236 -17.18 23.61 -23.73
C ASP A 236 -18.22 23.87 -22.60
N GLU A 237 -17.90 23.51 -21.36
CA GLU A 237 -18.83 23.58 -20.24
C GLU A 237 -18.85 24.93 -19.51
N LEU A 238 -17.70 25.57 -19.38
CA LEU A 238 -17.57 26.83 -18.60
C LEU A 238 -17.04 28.01 -19.41
N ASN A 239 -16.71 27.83 -20.69
CA ASN A 239 -15.98 28.81 -21.49
C ASN A 239 -14.63 29.22 -20.85
N ILE A 240 -14.00 28.30 -20.10
CA ILE A 240 -12.68 28.51 -19.50
C ILE A 240 -11.59 28.08 -20.47
N ASN A 241 -10.54 28.88 -20.54
CA ASN A 241 -9.37 28.55 -21.34
C ASN A 241 -8.21 28.09 -20.42
N LEU A 242 -8.29 26.82 -19.97
CA LEU A 242 -7.25 26.22 -19.12
C LEU A 242 -5.94 26.05 -19.92
N MET A 243 -4.86 26.65 -19.44
CA MET A 243 -3.55 26.55 -20.08
C MET A 243 -2.48 26.18 -19.06
N PRO A 244 -1.46 25.40 -19.43
CA PRO A 244 -0.34 25.12 -18.54
C PRO A 244 0.52 26.38 -18.38
N ALA A 245 0.71 26.81 -17.15
CA ALA A 245 1.72 27.80 -16.82
C ALA A 245 3.13 27.18 -16.83
N THR A 246 3.21 25.95 -16.29
CA THR A 246 4.41 25.11 -16.26
C THR A 246 4.01 23.66 -16.05
N ALA A 247 4.85 22.73 -16.51
CA ALA A 247 4.70 21.30 -16.24
C ALA A 247 6.06 20.69 -15.88
N PHE A 248 6.80 20.07 -16.79
CA PHE A 248 8.12 19.56 -16.47
C PHE A 248 9.09 20.69 -16.10
N ARG A 249 9.79 20.49 -14.98
CA ARG A 249 10.90 21.34 -14.51
C ARG A 249 12.06 20.44 -14.10
N ASP A 250 13.23 20.61 -14.67
CA ASP A 250 14.41 19.84 -14.30
C ASP A 250 14.97 20.20 -12.92
N GLU A 251 15.90 19.38 -12.43
CA GLU A 251 16.49 19.54 -11.11
C GLU A 251 17.27 20.87 -11.00
N SER A 252 17.90 21.33 -12.07
CA SER A 252 18.69 22.58 -12.07
C SER A 252 17.78 23.81 -11.89
N PHE A 253 16.66 23.83 -12.62
CA PHE A 253 15.62 24.85 -12.44
C PHE A 253 15.05 24.83 -11.02
N ARG A 254 14.73 23.64 -10.51
CA ARG A 254 14.21 23.47 -9.14
C ARG A 254 15.19 23.95 -8.09
N THR A 255 16.48 23.64 -8.25
CA THR A 255 17.55 24.09 -7.36
C THR A 255 17.60 25.60 -7.27
N THR A 256 17.60 26.28 -8.43
CA THR A 256 17.61 27.73 -8.48
C THR A 256 16.38 28.36 -7.83
N LEU A 257 15.20 27.81 -8.12
CA LEU A 257 13.93 28.29 -7.57
C LEU A 257 13.85 28.09 -6.05
N TYR A 258 14.19 26.90 -5.55
CA TYR A 258 14.17 26.60 -4.13
C TYR A 258 15.15 27.48 -3.35
N ASN A 259 16.39 27.63 -3.83
CA ASN A 259 17.38 28.50 -3.19
C ASN A 259 16.94 29.96 -3.12
N LYS A 260 16.21 30.45 -4.14
CA LYS A 260 15.60 31.78 -4.11
C LYS A 260 14.58 31.94 -2.98
N TYR A 261 13.74 30.92 -2.78
CA TYR A 261 12.75 30.93 -1.68
C TYR A 261 13.42 30.83 -0.31
N VAL A 262 14.42 29.95 -0.18
CA VAL A 262 15.21 29.83 1.06
C VAL A 262 15.91 31.14 1.43
N ALA A 263 16.52 31.81 0.45
CA ALA A 263 17.18 33.11 0.66
C ALA A 263 16.20 34.19 1.11
N LYS A 264 14.94 34.14 0.65
CA LYS A 264 13.92 35.12 0.98
C LYS A 264 13.23 34.86 2.33
N GLU A 265 12.91 33.62 2.64
CA GLU A 265 11.97 33.26 3.73
C GLU A 265 12.51 32.19 4.70
N GLY A 266 13.71 31.68 4.46
CA GLY A 266 14.31 30.59 5.22
C GLY A 266 13.78 29.20 4.84
N VAL A 267 14.52 28.16 5.23
CA VAL A 267 14.25 26.76 4.87
C VAL A 267 12.86 26.31 5.34
N THR A 268 12.52 26.55 6.61
CA THR A 268 11.26 26.09 7.21
C THR A 268 10.04 26.62 6.47
N LYS A 269 10.06 27.91 6.08
CA LYS A 269 8.96 28.52 5.33
C LYS A 269 8.94 28.05 3.89
N ALA A 270 10.10 27.98 3.22
CA ALA A 270 10.20 27.50 1.84
C ALA A 270 9.67 26.06 1.71
N ASP A 271 9.98 25.17 2.66
CA ASP A 271 9.53 23.78 2.66
C ASP A 271 8.00 23.63 2.73
N THR A 272 7.24 24.63 3.17
CA THR A 272 5.76 24.51 3.24
C THR A 272 5.07 24.59 1.88
N TYR A 273 5.71 25.15 0.86
CA TYR A 273 5.12 25.36 -0.46
C TYR A 273 6.05 25.05 -1.64
N SER A 274 7.31 24.72 -1.39
CA SER A 274 8.28 24.43 -2.44
C SER A 274 9.08 23.17 -2.12
N ALA A 275 9.06 22.20 -3.03
CA ALA A 275 9.85 20.99 -2.91
C ALA A 275 11.35 21.27 -3.06
N ARG A 276 12.18 20.53 -2.31
CA ARG A 276 13.63 20.52 -2.53
C ARG A 276 14.00 19.88 -3.88
N PRO A 277 15.23 20.12 -4.42
CA PRO A 277 15.72 19.41 -5.61
C PRO A 277 15.57 17.89 -5.47
N SER A 278 15.19 17.23 -6.54
CA SER A 278 14.82 15.80 -6.64
C SER A 278 13.53 15.39 -5.90
N TYR A 279 12.89 16.24 -5.09
CA TYR A 279 11.65 15.96 -4.35
C TYR A 279 10.42 16.62 -4.98
N SER A 280 10.53 17.14 -6.20
CA SER A 280 9.44 17.83 -6.91
C SER A 280 8.76 16.94 -7.93
N GLU A 281 7.42 16.84 -7.87
CA GLU A 281 6.64 16.12 -8.88
C GLU A 281 6.77 16.71 -10.30
N HIS A 282 7.04 18.00 -10.44
CA HIS A 282 7.26 18.58 -11.76
C HIS A 282 8.44 17.95 -12.51
N GLN A 283 9.40 17.36 -11.81
CA GLN A 283 10.51 16.65 -12.45
C GLN A 283 10.05 15.30 -13.06
N THR A 284 8.88 14.77 -12.68
CA THR A 284 8.28 13.59 -13.34
C THR A 284 7.65 13.90 -14.69
N GLY A 285 7.35 15.18 -14.97
CA GLY A 285 6.59 15.60 -16.15
C GLY A 285 5.12 15.18 -16.15
N LEU A 286 4.59 14.69 -15.01
CA LEU A 286 3.21 14.25 -14.81
C LEU A 286 2.33 15.30 -14.12
N SER A 287 2.91 16.40 -13.63
CA SER A 287 2.19 17.49 -12.96
C SER A 287 2.13 18.74 -13.81
N ILE A 288 1.04 19.47 -13.70
CA ILE A 288 0.78 20.71 -14.44
C ILE A 288 0.29 21.79 -13.49
N ASP A 289 0.93 22.97 -13.51
CA ASP A 289 0.37 24.17 -12.89
C ASP A 289 -0.51 24.89 -13.93
N LEU A 290 -1.80 25.02 -13.61
CA LEU A 290 -2.83 25.55 -14.49
C LEU A 290 -3.05 27.05 -14.31
N LYS A 291 -3.48 27.68 -15.39
CA LYS A 291 -4.01 29.03 -15.43
C LYS A 291 -5.23 29.14 -16.33
N ASN A 292 -6.10 30.09 -16.02
CA ASN A 292 -7.18 30.50 -16.92
C ASN A 292 -6.75 31.76 -17.68
N THR A 293 -6.45 31.64 -18.97
CA THR A 293 -5.97 32.74 -19.79
C THR A 293 -7.09 33.65 -20.34
N ALA A 294 -8.37 33.30 -20.11
CA ALA A 294 -9.49 34.15 -20.47
C ALA A 294 -9.63 35.37 -19.54
N LEU A 295 -8.96 35.36 -18.39
CA LEU A 295 -8.94 36.44 -17.41
C LEU A 295 -7.54 37.05 -17.37
N SER A 296 -7.45 38.38 -17.40
CA SER A 296 -6.16 39.12 -17.40
C SER A 296 -5.34 38.89 -16.10
N ASN A 297 -5.88 38.27 -15.07
CA ASN A 297 -5.23 37.87 -13.82
C ASN A 297 -5.57 36.43 -13.44
N VAL A 298 -4.88 35.65 -13.77
CA VAL A 298 -4.52 34.32 -14.10
C VAL A 298 -4.50 33.32 -12.92
N ARG A 299 -5.27 33.47 -11.89
CA ARG A 299 -5.55 32.41 -10.93
C ARG A 299 -6.85 31.69 -11.30
N LEU A 300 -6.94 30.40 -10.99
CA LEU A 300 -8.22 29.72 -11.01
C LEU A 300 -9.12 30.41 -9.97
N THR A 301 -10.36 30.75 -10.37
CA THR A 301 -11.38 31.19 -9.42
C THR A 301 -11.89 29.97 -8.64
N ASP A 302 -12.60 30.20 -7.54
CA ASP A 302 -13.21 29.13 -6.76
C ASP A 302 -14.17 28.27 -7.59
N ASP A 303 -14.92 28.86 -8.53
CA ASP A 303 -15.80 28.12 -9.42
C ASP A 303 -15.03 27.27 -10.44
N ASN A 304 -13.92 27.80 -10.99
CA ASN A 304 -13.04 27.04 -11.87
C ASN A 304 -12.39 25.85 -11.13
N TYR A 305 -11.98 26.08 -9.88
CA TYR A 305 -11.41 25.04 -9.05
C TYR A 305 -12.47 23.96 -8.73
N LYS A 306 -13.67 24.32 -8.33
CA LYS A 306 -14.75 23.36 -8.06
C LYS A 306 -15.09 22.51 -9.28
N TRP A 307 -15.10 23.11 -10.46
CA TRP A 307 -15.28 22.33 -11.68
C TRP A 307 -14.12 21.37 -11.91
N LEU A 308 -12.89 21.84 -11.77
CA LEU A 308 -11.70 21.01 -11.95
C LEU A 308 -11.66 19.85 -10.94
N GLU A 309 -11.96 20.10 -9.65
CA GLU A 309 -12.07 19.10 -8.60
C GLU A 309 -13.06 18.00 -8.95
N ASN A 310 -14.23 18.37 -9.53
CA ASN A 310 -15.30 17.42 -9.90
C ASN A 310 -15.14 16.75 -11.27
N ASN A 311 -14.17 17.14 -12.08
CA ASN A 311 -14.03 16.66 -13.45
C ASN A 311 -12.63 16.14 -13.80
N ALA A 312 -11.57 16.58 -13.15
CA ALA A 312 -10.18 16.22 -13.51
C ALA A 312 -9.96 14.69 -13.51
N TYR A 313 -10.57 13.96 -12.57
CA TYR A 313 -10.44 12.51 -12.45
C TYR A 313 -10.94 11.75 -13.70
N LYS A 314 -11.91 12.31 -14.44
CA LYS A 314 -12.45 11.74 -15.69
C LYS A 314 -11.42 11.70 -16.82
N TYR A 315 -10.31 12.43 -16.65
CA TYR A 315 -9.18 12.54 -17.57
C TYR A 315 -7.88 12.03 -16.94
N GLY A 316 -7.97 11.26 -15.85
CA GLY A 316 -6.82 10.67 -15.17
C GLY A 316 -6.02 11.62 -14.30
N PHE A 317 -6.51 12.84 -14.04
CA PHE A 317 -5.86 13.83 -13.19
C PHE A 317 -6.51 13.91 -11.81
N ILE A 318 -5.71 14.25 -10.81
CA ILE A 318 -6.14 14.56 -9.45
C ILE A 318 -5.73 15.98 -9.07
N ILE A 319 -6.46 16.60 -8.13
CA ILE A 319 -5.97 17.75 -7.39
C ILE A 319 -4.90 17.21 -6.44
N ARG A 320 -3.64 17.60 -6.66
CA ARG A 320 -2.52 16.97 -5.95
C ARG A 320 -2.41 17.36 -4.49
N PHE A 321 -2.68 18.63 -4.18
CA PHE A 321 -2.64 19.21 -2.85
C PHE A 321 -4.00 19.80 -2.49
N PRO A 322 -5.00 18.92 -2.20
CA PRO A 322 -6.37 19.36 -1.94
C PRO A 322 -6.51 20.05 -0.57
N GLU A 323 -7.55 20.84 -0.43
CA GLU A 323 -7.88 21.53 0.81
C GLU A 323 -8.13 20.55 1.97
N ASN A 324 -7.70 20.89 3.18
CA ASN A 324 -7.81 20.08 4.40
C ASN A 324 -6.99 18.76 4.40
N LYS A 325 -6.02 18.63 3.49
CA LYS A 325 -5.08 17.49 3.44
C LYS A 325 -3.61 17.91 3.64
N GLU A 326 -3.36 19.13 4.09
CA GLU A 326 -2.02 19.65 4.31
C GLU A 326 -1.23 18.85 5.35
N ASN A 327 -1.93 18.24 6.30
CA ASN A 327 -1.35 17.36 7.32
C ASN A 327 -0.95 15.97 6.79
N ILE A 328 -1.36 15.62 5.56
CA ILE A 328 -0.98 14.38 4.86
C ILE A 328 0.06 14.67 3.79
N THR A 329 -0.22 15.64 2.91
CA THR A 329 0.67 15.99 1.80
C THR A 329 1.91 16.78 2.24
N LEU A 330 1.80 17.47 3.40
CA LEU A 330 2.81 18.38 3.96
C LEU A 330 3.09 19.62 3.08
N TYR A 331 2.20 19.91 2.13
CA TYR A 331 2.19 21.12 1.31
C TYR A 331 0.89 21.89 1.53
N GLN A 332 0.95 23.19 1.33
CA GLN A 332 -0.24 24.04 1.35
C GLN A 332 -1.20 23.65 0.23
N PHE A 333 -2.49 23.98 0.40
CA PHE A 333 -3.49 23.85 -0.64
C PHE A 333 -3.09 24.58 -1.92
N GLU A 334 -3.17 23.89 -3.06
CA GLU A 334 -2.86 24.42 -4.39
C GLU A 334 -3.99 24.10 -5.37
N ASN A 335 -4.88 25.06 -5.63
CA ASN A 335 -6.03 24.87 -6.52
C ASN A 335 -5.66 24.79 -8.01
N TRP A 336 -4.41 25.05 -8.36
CA TRP A 336 -3.87 25.08 -9.72
C TRP A 336 -3.03 23.85 -10.08
N HIS A 337 -2.58 23.08 -9.09
CA HIS A 337 -1.65 21.97 -9.30
C HIS A 337 -2.40 20.65 -9.48
N ILE A 338 -2.40 20.15 -10.71
CA ILE A 338 -2.95 18.81 -11.01
C ILE A 338 -1.82 17.81 -11.29
N ARG A 339 -2.11 16.55 -10.96
CA ARG A 339 -1.20 15.44 -11.20
C ARG A 339 -1.93 14.32 -11.95
N TYR A 340 -1.31 13.84 -13.03
CA TYR A 340 -1.80 12.65 -13.76
C TYR A 340 -1.36 11.37 -13.03
N VAL A 341 -2.31 10.47 -12.81
CA VAL A 341 -2.12 9.18 -12.12
C VAL A 341 -2.77 8.01 -12.89
N GLY A 342 -3.34 8.29 -14.08
CA GLY A 342 -4.15 7.33 -14.84
C GLY A 342 -5.61 7.32 -14.40
N MET A 343 -6.49 6.79 -15.28
CA MET A 343 -7.95 6.87 -15.12
C MET A 343 -8.46 6.14 -13.87
N ASP A 344 -7.98 4.93 -13.64
CA ASP A 344 -8.48 4.07 -12.55
C ASP A 344 -8.08 4.62 -11.18
N ALA A 345 -6.82 5.00 -11.01
CA ALA A 345 -6.32 5.58 -9.77
C ALA A 345 -6.99 6.94 -9.49
N ALA A 346 -7.11 7.81 -10.50
CA ALA A 346 -7.77 9.10 -10.36
C ALA A 346 -9.22 8.97 -9.89
N LYS A 347 -9.96 8.00 -10.43
CA LYS A 347 -11.33 7.71 -10.03
C LYS A 347 -11.43 7.26 -8.58
N ILE A 348 -10.59 6.30 -8.15
CA ILE A 348 -10.57 5.80 -6.77
C ILE A 348 -10.20 6.93 -5.79
N ILE A 349 -9.20 7.74 -6.12
CA ILE A 349 -8.77 8.89 -5.32
C ILE A 349 -9.90 9.89 -5.15
N TYR A 350 -10.60 10.24 -6.24
CA TYR A 350 -11.73 11.15 -6.21
C TYR A 350 -12.90 10.62 -5.38
N GLU A 351 -13.36 9.39 -5.66
CA GLU A 351 -14.54 8.78 -5.02
C GLU A 351 -14.33 8.59 -3.50
N ASN A 352 -13.11 8.30 -3.05
CA ASN A 352 -12.77 8.09 -1.65
C ASN A 352 -12.11 9.29 -0.97
N LYS A 353 -11.98 10.43 -1.67
CA LYS A 353 -11.38 11.69 -1.15
C LYS A 353 -9.97 11.48 -0.59
N LEU A 354 -9.17 10.66 -1.28
CA LEU A 354 -7.80 10.34 -0.91
C LEU A 354 -6.81 11.36 -1.48
N THR A 355 -5.64 11.44 -0.86
CA THR A 355 -4.44 11.99 -1.49
C THR A 355 -3.72 10.88 -2.28
N LEU A 356 -2.71 11.22 -3.07
CA LEU A 356 -1.86 10.21 -3.73
C LEU A 356 -1.12 9.36 -2.69
N GLU A 357 -0.67 9.96 -1.59
CA GLU A 357 -0.04 9.26 -0.47
C GLU A 357 -0.96 8.17 0.10
N GLU A 358 -2.20 8.55 0.46
CA GLU A 358 -3.19 7.62 1.02
C GLU A 358 -3.55 6.51 0.01
N TYR A 359 -3.68 6.83 -1.27
CA TYR A 359 -3.93 5.84 -2.31
C TYR A 359 -2.79 4.81 -2.40
N ILE A 360 -1.54 5.27 -2.44
CA ILE A 360 -0.36 4.38 -2.50
C ILE A 360 -0.32 3.46 -1.28
N ASP A 361 -0.52 4.00 -0.07
CA ASP A 361 -0.51 3.21 1.17
C ASP A 361 -1.61 2.13 1.20
N LEU A 362 -2.80 2.42 0.62
CA LEU A 362 -3.94 1.51 0.66
C LEU A 362 -3.99 0.50 -0.49
N TYR A 363 -3.46 0.84 -1.66
CA TYR A 363 -3.69 0.07 -2.90
C TYR A 363 -2.41 -0.46 -3.54
N GLU A 364 -1.23 0.11 -3.25
CA GLU A 364 0.04 -0.29 -3.84
C GLU A 364 0.90 -1.04 -2.80
N THR A 365 0.97 -2.37 -2.93
CA THR A 365 1.62 -3.23 -1.93
C THR A 365 3.16 -3.27 -2.00
N GLU A 366 3.77 -2.73 -3.05
CA GLU A 366 5.22 -2.83 -3.32
C GLU A 366 5.94 -1.48 -3.41
N TYR A 367 5.37 -0.43 -2.86
CA TYR A 367 5.92 0.93 -2.98
C TYR A 367 7.14 1.23 -2.10
#